data_0e7d913d01158fb3eead98755a33dff6
#
_entry.id   0e7d913d01158fb3eead98755a33dff6
#
_cell.length_a   1.000
_cell.length_b   1.000
_cell.length_c   1.000
_cell.angle_alpha   90.00
_cell.angle_beta   90.00
_cell.angle_gamma   90.00
#
_symmetry.space_group_name_H-M   'P 1'
#
loop_
_entity.id
_entity.type
_entity.pdbx_description
1 polymer ?
#
loop_
_entity_poly.entity_id
_entity_poly.type
_entity_poly.pdbx_seq_one_letter_code
_entity_poly.pdbx_strand_id
1 'polypeptide(L)'
;MDFNIEDFLPKYPNIRNDGSLPEYMAPYEGSFTQDIYDKEEFNTLKLSKREEKEEGEHLFKHQRFISRFLSGHTMYDSLLLVHEMGVGKTCSAFGATEEIRKANVGYKGVLVITKAALINSSMKDLAYNCAGHKEYIPEDEEKLTEQQYKGRLRKLISSFYSFNSFDTFTKNLANESDENIIKKYSNRVIVIDEVHNLRLHGKKEEHKMYEQIHRLLHLVKNCKKILMSGTPMKDEPLEIASVMNLILPLDEQLPVLRVFNQEFLTEKDEIFNIKNEAKKRELKAKLYGRVSYLRTMPSDVENIYMGEKVSPLKIFDVVPSVMIEPQLISYKTAYEKDTEEPNIYTNS
;
A
#
# COMPACT_ATOMS: atom_id res chain seq x y z
N MET A 1 12.35 -15.13 13.07
CA MET A 1 11.38 -15.73 13.99
C MET A 1 11.00 -17.07 13.47
N ASP A 2 11.17 -18.11 14.26
CA ASP A 2 10.63 -19.40 13.89
C ASP A 2 9.10 -19.31 13.95
N PHE A 3 8.44 -19.86 12.92
CA PHE A 3 7.00 -19.95 12.91
C PHE A 3 6.54 -20.80 14.11
N ASN A 4 5.71 -20.21 14.98
CA ASN A 4 5.11 -20.93 16.09
C ASN A 4 3.62 -21.09 15.80
N ILE A 5 3.18 -22.33 15.57
CA ILE A 5 1.77 -22.64 15.32
C ILE A 5 0.88 -22.21 16.51
N GLU A 6 1.42 -22.16 17.72
CA GLU A 6 0.69 -21.73 18.90
C GLU A 6 0.25 -20.27 18.81
N ASP A 7 0.94 -19.41 18.03
CA ASP A 7 0.53 -18.04 17.79
C ASP A 7 -0.80 -17.95 17.03
N PHE A 8 -1.20 -19.02 16.38
CA PHE A 8 -2.46 -19.15 15.62
C PHE A 8 -3.53 -19.97 16.33
N LEU A 9 -3.26 -20.41 17.54
CA LEU A 9 -4.30 -21.08 18.32
C LEU A 9 -5.27 -20.06 18.91
N PRO A 10 -6.57 -20.34 18.94
CA PRO A 10 -7.60 -19.44 19.48
C PRO A 10 -7.59 -19.46 21.02
N LYS A 11 -6.59 -18.82 21.61
CA LYS A 11 -6.44 -18.72 23.08
C LYS A 11 -7.19 -17.52 23.67
N TYR A 12 -7.61 -16.57 22.83
CA TYR A 12 -8.25 -15.35 23.28
C TYR A 12 -9.34 -14.87 22.31
N PRO A 13 -10.53 -14.52 22.83
CA PRO A 13 -11.04 -14.88 24.14
C PRO A 13 -11.24 -16.38 24.21
N ASN A 14 -11.65 -16.87 25.37
CA ASN A 14 -11.97 -18.29 25.56
C ASN A 14 -13.06 -18.76 24.59
N ILE A 15 -13.34 -20.07 24.64
CA ILE A 15 -14.37 -20.80 23.91
C ILE A 15 -15.67 -19.98 23.79
N ARG A 16 -16.29 -19.95 22.60
CA ARG A 16 -17.61 -19.34 22.37
C ARG A 16 -18.67 -19.99 23.26
N ASN A 17 -19.80 -19.30 23.48
CA ASN A 17 -20.91 -19.78 24.31
C ASN A 17 -21.47 -21.12 23.89
N ASP A 18 -21.34 -21.49 22.61
CA ASP A 18 -21.76 -22.80 22.07
C ASP A 18 -20.66 -23.88 22.20
N GLY A 19 -19.56 -23.60 22.84
CA GLY A 19 -18.44 -24.52 23.02
C GLY A 19 -17.49 -24.60 21.82
N SER A 20 -17.72 -23.84 20.75
CA SER A 20 -16.85 -23.81 19.58
C SER A 20 -15.64 -22.88 19.77
N LEU A 21 -14.57 -23.15 19.02
CA LEU A 21 -13.43 -22.25 18.91
C LEU A 21 -13.68 -21.22 17.81
N PRO A 22 -13.21 -19.96 17.98
CA PRO A 22 -13.31 -18.96 16.93
C PRO A 22 -12.56 -19.42 15.66
N GLU A 23 -13.26 -19.44 14.54
CA GLU A 23 -12.69 -19.70 13.22
C GLU A 23 -12.26 -18.37 12.55
N TYR A 24 -11.49 -18.46 11.45
CA TYR A 24 -11.23 -17.30 10.61
C TYR A 24 -12.48 -17.00 9.79
N MET A 25 -13.00 -15.78 9.95
CA MET A 25 -14.21 -15.32 9.28
C MET A 25 -13.91 -14.74 7.91
N ALA A 26 -14.86 -14.87 6.99
CA ALA A 26 -14.77 -14.21 5.69
C ALA A 26 -14.77 -12.68 5.85
N PRO A 27 -13.97 -11.94 5.06
CA PRO A 27 -13.80 -10.51 5.23
C PRO A 27 -15.07 -9.67 5.21
N TYR A 28 -16.09 -10.10 4.49
CA TYR A 28 -17.38 -9.39 4.31
C TYR A 28 -18.43 -9.69 5.39
N GLU A 29 -18.13 -10.50 6.37
CA GLU A 29 -19.07 -10.83 7.44
C GLU A 29 -19.10 -9.73 8.50
N GLY A 30 -20.32 -9.44 9.02
CA GLY A 30 -20.54 -8.30 9.92
C GLY A 30 -19.79 -8.39 11.27
N SER A 31 -19.44 -9.60 11.71
CA SER A 31 -18.67 -9.86 12.92
C SER A 31 -17.16 -9.82 12.72
N PHE A 32 -16.67 -9.71 11.48
CA PHE A 32 -15.25 -9.82 11.12
C PHE A 32 -14.28 -9.08 12.06
N THR A 33 -14.57 -7.82 12.40
CA THR A 33 -13.69 -7.04 13.28
C THR A 33 -13.63 -7.64 14.68
N GLN A 34 -14.76 -8.12 15.21
CA GLN A 34 -14.81 -8.74 16.52
C GLN A 34 -14.09 -10.09 16.50
N ASP A 35 -14.30 -10.89 15.45
CA ASP A 35 -13.66 -12.19 15.33
C ASP A 35 -12.14 -12.09 15.19
N ILE A 36 -11.64 -11.08 14.48
CA ILE A 36 -10.19 -10.78 14.47
C ILE A 36 -9.72 -10.36 15.86
N TYR A 37 -10.48 -9.49 16.56
CA TYR A 37 -10.14 -9.07 17.91
C TYR A 37 -10.10 -10.24 18.89
N ASP A 38 -10.96 -11.23 18.71
CA ASP A 38 -11.12 -12.39 19.58
C ASP A 38 -10.03 -13.46 19.40
N LYS A 39 -9.15 -13.30 18.41
CA LYS A 39 -7.99 -14.18 18.20
C LYS A 39 -6.76 -13.65 18.96
N GLU A 40 -6.08 -14.52 19.68
CA GLU A 40 -4.87 -14.15 20.45
C GLU A 40 -3.78 -13.57 19.57
N GLU A 41 -3.53 -14.19 18.43
CA GLU A 41 -2.50 -13.77 17.47
C GLU A 41 -2.68 -12.34 16.94
N PHE A 42 -3.91 -11.81 16.99
CA PHE A 42 -4.19 -10.42 16.60
C PHE A 42 -4.34 -9.51 17.82
N ASN A 43 -5.00 -9.99 18.87
CA ASN A 43 -5.27 -9.18 20.06
C ASN A 43 -3.98 -8.76 20.79
N THR A 44 -2.98 -9.64 20.87
CA THR A 44 -1.66 -9.35 21.46
C THR A 44 -0.91 -8.24 20.73
N LEU A 45 -1.27 -7.97 19.47
CA LEU A 45 -0.68 -6.90 18.65
C LEU A 45 -1.50 -5.61 18.66
N LYS A 46 -2.45 -5.48 19.60
CA LYS A 46 -3.24 -4.26 19.75
C LYS A 46 -2.33 -3.04 19.91
N LEU A 47 -2.63 -1.99 19.14
CA LEU A 47 -1.87 -0.75 19.17
C LEU A 47 -2.10 -0.01 20.50
N SER A 48 -1.04 0.51 21.07
CA SER A 48 -1.06 1.46 22.19
C SER A 48 -0.98 2.90 21.67
N LYS A 49 -1.16 3.89 22.53
CA LYS A 49 -1.02 5.31 22.17
C LYS A 49 0.38 5.66 21.64
N ARG A 50 1.41 4.97 22.10
CA ARG A 50 2.77 5.02 21.57
C ARG A 50 3.13 3.63 21.09
N GLU A 51 3.50 3.52 19.83
CA GLU A 51 3.97 2.27 19.26
C GLU A 51 5.49 2.26 19.28
N GLU A 52 6.05 1.45 20.16
CA GLU A 52 7.48 1.18 20.22
C GLU A 52 7.74 -0.24 19.73
N LYS A 53 8.92 -0.46 19.15
CA LYS A 53 9.37 -1.82 18.86
C LYS A 53 9.63 -2.54 20.19
N GLU A 54 9.09 -3.74 20.33
CA GLU A 54 9.42 -4.59 21.46
C GLU A 54 10.88 -5.02 21.37
N GLU A 55 11.50 -5.25 22.53
CA GLU A 55 12.91 -5.67 22.59
C GLU A 55 13.12 -6.98 21.80
N GLY A 56 14.10 -6.99 20.91
CA GLY A 56 14.37 -8.11 20.01
C GLY A 56 13.52 -8.16 18.73
N GLU A 57 12.50 -7.30 18.59
CA GLU A 57 11.67 -7.26 17.41
C GLU A 57 12.18 -6.25 16.37
N HIS A 58 12.22 -6.66 15.10
CA HIS A 58 12.62 -5.77 14.00
C HIS A 58 11.42 -5.05 13.37
N LEU A 59 10.18 -5.53 13.59
CA LEU A 59 8.93 -4.96 13.10
C LEU A 59 8.10 -4.35 14.22
N PHE A 60 7.36 -3.29 13.90
CA PHE A 60 6.33 -2.73 14.77
C PHE A 60 5.11 -3.66 14.89
N LYS A 61 4.28 -3.48 15.91
CA LYS A 61 3.07 -4.30 16.14
C LYS A 61 2.12 -4.31 14.93
N HIS A 62 1.86 -3.14 14.31
CA HIS A 62 1.01 -3.07 13.13
C HIS A 62 1.61 -3.84 11.93
N GLN A 63 2.94 -3.84 11.76
CA GLN A 63 3.62 -4.60 10.71
C GLN A 63 3.53 -6.10 10.97
N ARG A 64 3.72 -6.53 12.22
CA ARG A 64 3.53 -7.92 12.66
C ARG A 64 2.08 -8.37 12.48
N PHE A 65 1.11 -7.48 12.76
CA PHE A 65 -0.32 -7.75 12.50
C PHE A 65 -0.55 -8.09 11.02
N ILE A 66 -0.04 -7.26 10.10
CA ILE A 66 -0.15 -7.51 8.65
C ILE A 66 0.52 -8.83 8.26
N SER A 67 1.69 -9.14 8.84
CA SER A 67 2.40 -10.39 8.59
C SER A 67 1.57 -11.61 9.01
N ARG A 68 0.94 -11.57 10.19
CA ARG A 68 0.05 -12.64 10.65
C ARG A 68 -1.23 -12.72 9.83
N PHE A 69 -1.82 -11.57 9.51
CA PHE A 69 -3.07 -11.51 8.73
C PHE A 69 -2.92 -12.13 7.34
N LEU A 70 -1.83 -11.86 6.64
CA LEU A 70 -1.53 -12.40 5.31
C LEU A 70 -0.71 -13.70 5.33
N SER A 71 -0.49 -14.29 6.50
CA SER A 71 0.32 -15.52 6.60
C SER A 71 -0.23 -16.64 5.74
N GLY A 72 0.58 -17.65 5.47
CA GLY A 72 0.15 -18.84 4.74
C GLY A 72 -0.88 -19.70 5.48
N HIS A 73 -1.19 -19.39 6.74
CA HIS A 73 -2.10 -20.13 7.61
C HIS A 73 -3.50 -19.50 7.69
N THR A 74 -3.66 -18.28 7.16
CA THR A 74 -4.95 -17.60 7.12
C THR A 74 -5.57 -17.67 5.73
N MET A 75 -6.90 -17.58 5.69
CA MET A 75 -7.64 -17.52 4.43
C MET A 75 -7.52 -16.17 3.70
N TYR A 76 -6.95 -15.16 4.35
CA TYR A 76 -6.87 -13.81 3.79
C TYR A 76 -5.77 -13.72 2.73
N ASP A 77 -6.15 -13.47 1.51
CA ASP A 77 -5.26 -13.53 0.33
C ASP A 77 -4.96 -12.17 -0.30
N SER A 78 -5.71 -11.13 0.06
CA SER A 78 -5.60 -9.82 -0.61
C SER A 78 -5.77 -8.68 0.37
N LEU A 79 -4.86 -7.69 0.31
CA LEU A 79 -4.91 -6.54 1.21
C LEU A 79 -4.38 -5.27 0.51
N LEU A 80 -5.13 -4.17 0.65
CA LEU A 80 -4.68 -2.83 0.33
C LEU A 80 -4.16 -2.14 1.59
N LEU A 81 -2.88 -1.79 1.62
CA LEU A 81 -2.25 -1.02 2.68
C LEU A 81 -2.36 0.48 2.35
N VAL A 82 -3.26 1.16 3.02
CA VAL A 82 -3.41 2.62 2.98
C VAL A 82 -2.72 3.20 4.22
N HIS A 83 -1.41 3.20 4.19
CA HIS A 83 -0.58 3.68 5.27
C HIS A 83 0.07 4.99 4.88
N GLU A 84 -0.01 6.01 5.74
CA GLU A 84 0.65 7.30 5.52
C GLU A 84 2.16 7.15 5.38
N MET A 85 2.79 8.18 4.83
CA MET A 85 4.26 8.20 4.68
C MET A 85 4.93 8.18 6.06
N GLY A 86 6.03 7.45 6.18
CA GLY A 86 6.81 7.37 7.42
C GLY A 86 6.37 6.30 8.44
N VAL A 87 5.20 5.67 8.29
CA VAL A 87 4.74 4.60 9.20
C VAL A 87 5.26 3.19 8.85
N GLY A 88 6.20 3.09 7.91
CA GLY A 88 6.85 1.82 7.57
C GLY A 88 6.00 0.87 6.70
N LYS A 89 5.19 1.41 5.78
CA LYS A 89 4.37 0.66 4.81
C LYS A 89 5.16 -0.45 4.09
N THR A 90 6.36 -0.14 3.62
CA THR A 90 7.25 -1.08 2.94
C THR A 90 7.60 -2.29 3.80
N CYS A 91 7.92 -2.07 5.09
CA CYS A 91 8.19 -3.17 6.02
C CYS A 91 6.92 -3.93 6.44
N SER A 92 5.73 -3.34 6.37
CA SER A 92 4.48 -4.09 6.54
C SER A 92 4.34 -5.16 5.44
N ALA A 93 4.60 -4.80 4.18
CA ALA A 93 4.52 -5.75 3.08
C ALA A 93 5.67 -6.78 3.10
N PHE A 94 6.92 -6.32 3.24
CA PHE A 94 8.06 -7.23 3.24
C PHE A 94 8.13 -8.11 4.49
N GLY A 95 7.69 -7.63 5.65
CA GLY A 95 7.53 -8.47 6.82
C GLY A 95 6.57 -9.63 6.56
N ALA A 96 5.42 -9.36 5.94
CA ALA A 96 4.47 -10.41 5.56
C ALA A 96 5.09 -11.41 4.54
N THR A 97 5.84 -10.92 3.55
CA THR A 97 6.49 -11.81 2.57
C THR A 97 7.59 -12.66 3.19
N GLU A 98 8.34 -12.14 4.17
CA GLU A 98 9.36 -12.90 4.90
C GLU A 98 8.77 -13.96 5.82
N GLU A 99 7.65 -13.66 6.50
CA GLU A 99 6.91 -14.68 7.28
C GLU A 99 6.43 -15.83 6.36
N ILE A 100 5.87 -15.52 5.19
CA ILE A 100 5.46 -16.53 4.21
C ILE A 100 6.66 -17.35 3.70
N ARG A 101 7.80 -16.70 3.46
CA ARG A 101 9.05 -17.38 3.05
C ARG A 101 9.53 -18.35 4.13
N LYS A 102 9.57 -17.90 5.37
CA LYS A 102 10.02 -18.73 6.53
C LYS A 102 9.07 -19.91 6.78
N ALA A 103 7.77 -19.68 6.68
CA ALA A 103 6.77 -20.72 6.86
C ALA A 103 6.82 -21.81 5.77
N ASN A 104 7.44 -21.53 4.61
CA ASN A 104 7.60 -22.46 3.49
C ASN A 104 6.31 -23.19 3.07
N VAL A 105 5.19 -22.46 3.04
CA VAL A 105 3.86 -23.00 2.77
C VAL A 105 3.50 -23.06 1.28
N GLY A 106 4.46 -23.36 0.43
CA GLY A 106 4.26 -23.66 -1.00
C GLY A 106 4.28 -22.46 -1.94
N TYR A 107 4.65 -21.27 -1.47
CA TYR A 107 4.85 -20.11 -2.35
C TYR A 107 6.25 -20.14 -3.00
N LYS A 108 6.29 -19.95 -4.32
CA LYS A 108 7.51 -20.05 -5.15
C LYS A 108 8.39 -18.80 -5.11
N GLY A 109 7.92 -17.71 -4.52
CA GLY A 109 8.64 -16.45 -4.42
C GLY A 109 7.72 -15.24 -4.43
N VAL A 110 8.32 -14.07 -4.40
CA VAL A 110 7.64 -12.77 -4.37
C VAL A 110 7.86 -12.02 -5.67
N LEU A 111 6.79 -11.55 -6.28
CA LEU A 111 6.82 -10.60 -7.39
C LEU A 111 6.55 -9.20 -6.84
N VAL A 112 7.51 -8.29 -6.98
CA VAL A 112 7.36 -6.88 -6.59
C VAL A 112 7.28 -6.02 -7.83
N ILE A 113 6.22 -5.22 -7.93
CA ILE A 113 6.00 -4.26 -9.03
C ILE A 113 5.95 -2.87 -8.41
N THR A 114 6.85 -1.99 -8.83
CA THR A 114 6.98 -0.62 -8.31
C THR A 114 7.51 0.33 -9.39
N LYS A 115 7.70 1.60 -9.07
CA LYS A 115 8.38 2.54 -9.98
C LYS A 115 9.85 2.17 -10.15
N ALA A 116 10.39 2.34 -11.36
CA ALA A 116 11.78 2.03 -11.65
C ALA A 116 12.78 2.71 -10.68
N ALA A 117 12.51 3.97 -10.32
CA ALA A 117 13.32 4.74 -9.39
C ALA A 117 13.33 4.17 -7.95
N LEU A 118 12.29 3.43 -7.55
CA LEU A 118 12.14 2.90 -6.20
C LEU A 118 12.71 1.49 -6.02
N ILE A 119 13.04 0.78 -7.11
CA ILE A 119 13.50 -0.63 -7.04
C ILE A 119 14.72 -0.78 -6.11
N ASN A 120 15.73 0.08 -6.27
CA ASN A 120 16.96 -0.04 -5.49
C ASN A 120 16.75 0.32 -4.01
N SER A 121 15.92 1.32 -3.70
CA SER A 121 15.58 1.66 -2.30
C SER A 121 14.77 0.54 -1.67
N SER A 122 13.76 0.00 -2.36
CA SER A 122 12.95 -1.11 -1.85
C SER A 122 13.78 -2.38 -1.58
N MET A 123 14.78 -2.67 -2.42
CA MET A 123 15.72 -3.78 -2.16
C MET A 123 16.58 -3.54 -0.90
N LYS A 124 17.04 -2.29 -0.70
CA LYS A 124 17.78 -1.92 0.51
C LYS A 124 16.90 -2.01 1.76
N ASP A 125 15.67 -1.48 1.67
CA ASP A 125 14.71 -1.57 2.77
C ASP A 125 14.41 -3.02 3.16
N LEU A 126 14.19 -3.89 2.17
CA LEU A 126 14.05 -5.32 2.41
C LEU A 126 15.24 -5.88 3.20
N ALA A 127 16.46 -5.65 2.69
CA ALA A 127 17.67 -6.27 3.24
C ALA A 127 18.04 -5.75 4.65
N TYR A 128 17.91 -4.45 4.90
CA TYR A 128 18.40 -3.83 6.14
C TYR A 128 17.32 -3.57 7.17
N ASN A 129 16.10 -3.28 6.74
CA ASN A 129 15.07 -2.76 7.62
C ASN A 129 13.94 -3.76 7.91
N CYS A 130 13.60 -4.60 6.92
CA CYS A 130 12.34 -5.34 6.96
C CYS A 130 12.50 -6.86 7.15
N ALA A 131 13.60 -7.48 6.67
CA ALA A 131 13.74 -8.93 6.70
C ALA A 131 14.05 -9.50 8.10
N GLY A 132 14.67 -8.71 8.99
CA GLY A 132 15.04 -9.15 10.34
C GLY A 132 16.22 -10.13 10.39
N HIS A 133 16.91 -10.33 9.28
CA HIS A 133 18.09 -11.19 9.16
C HIS A 133 19.09 -10.61 8.14
N LYS A 134 20.30 -11.15 8.08
CA LYS A 134 21.39 -10.64 7.23
C LYS A 134 21.61 -11.43 5.95
N GLU A 135 20.76 -12.39 5.61
CA GLU A 135 20.93 -13.26 4.43
C GLU A 135 21.03 -12.50 3.11
N TYR A 136 20.41 -11.32 3.01
CA TYR A 136 20.45 -10.48 1.82
C TYR A 136 21.62 -9.52 1.79
N ILE A 137 22.35 -9.35 2.90
CA ILE A 137 23.47 -8.41 3.02
C ILE A 137 24.75 -9.12 2.55
N PRO A 138 25.50 -8.57 1.59
CA PRO A 138 26.80 -9.15 1.20
C PRO A 138 27.79 -9.16 2.37
N GLU A 139 28.46 -10.30 2.64
CA GLU A 139 29.41 -10.46 3.76
C GLU A 139 30.58 -9.48 3.71
N ASP A 140 31.04 -9.09 2.51
CA ASP A 140 32.16 -8.18 2.29
C ASP A 140 31.74 -6.75 1.94
N GLU A 141 30.62 -6.28 2.50
CA GLU A 141 30.00 -4.98 2.13
C GLU A 141 30.99 -3.83 2.08
N GLU A 142 31.85 -3.71 3.10
CA GLU A 142 32.82 -2.61 3.23
C GLU A 142 33.93 -2.62 2.17
N LYS A 143 34.16 -3.74 1.51
CA LYS A 143 35.22 -3.91 0.49
C LYS A 143 34.71 -3.77 -0.94
N LEU A 144 33.39 -3.62 -1.10
CA LEU A 144 32.76 -3.57 -2.41
C LEU A 144 32.63 -2.15 -2.94
N THR A 145 32.86 -1.97 -4.24
CA THR A 145 32.40 -0.76 -4.91
C THR A 145 30.86 -0.72 -4.93
N GLU A 146 30.29 0.47 -5.06
CA GLU A 146 28.83 0.63 -5.10
C GLU A 146 28.15 -0.27 -6.16
N GLN A 147 28.80 -0.41 -7.32
CA GLN A 147 28.28 -1.25 -8.40
C GLN A 147 28.36 -2.75 -8.06
N GLN A 148 29.46 -3.20 -7.47
CA GLN A 148 29.63 -4.58 -7.01
C GLN A 148 28.63 -4.90 -5.91
N TYR A 149 28.47 -4.00 -4.95
CA TYR A 149 27.49 -4.12 -3.89
C TYR A 149 26.06 -4.28 -4.43
N LYS A 150 25.61 -3.38 -5.31
CA LYS A 150 24.29 -3.46 -5.96
C LYS A 150 24.10 -4.80 -6.72
N GLY A 151 25.13 -5.27 -7.38
CA GLY A 151 25.09 -6.55 -8.10
C GLY A 151 24.93 -7.76 -7.17
N ARG A 152 25.70 -7.80 -6.07
CA ARG A 152 25.61 -8.89 -5.07
C ARG A 152 24.29 -8.87 -4.30
N LEU A 153 23.85 -7.68 -3.85
CA LEU A 153 22.55 -7.51 -3.19
C LEU A 153 21.42 -8.05 -4.06
N ARG A 154 21.39 -7.65 -5.34
CA ARG A 154 20.39 -8.16 -6.30
C ARG A 154 20.43 -9.68 -6.43
N LYS A 155 21.62 -10.26 -6.51
CA LYS A 155 21.79 -11.72 -6.63
C LYS A 155 21.22 -12.44 -5.41
N LEU A 156 21.52 -11.98 -4.20
CA LEU A 156 21.01 -12.57 -2.96
C LEU A 156 19.48 -12.47 -2.88
N ILE A 157 18.94 -11.31 -3.14
CA ILE A 157 17.49 -11.06 -3.10
C ILE A 157 16.76 -11.86 -4.20
N SER A 158 17.36 -12.01 -5.39
CA SER A 158 16.71 -12.67 -6.53
C SER A 158 16.48 -14.18 -6.35
N SER A 159 17.00 -14.77 -5.29
CA SER A 159 16.70 -16.17 -4.93
C SER A 159 15.21 -16.38 -4.61
N PHE A 160 14.53 -15.34 -4.09
CA PHE A 160 13.12 -15.42 -3.73
C PHE A 160 12.28 -14.24 -4.25
N TYR A 161 12.88 -13.08 -4.48
CA TYR A 161 12.19 -11.87 -4.94
C TYR A 161 12.50 -11.53 -6.40
N SER A 162 11.49 -11.08 -7.12
CA SER A 162 11.60 -10.53 -8.47
C SER A 162 11.06 -9.11 -8.50
N PHE A 163 11.96 -8.13 -8.61
CA PHE A 163 11.60 -6.70 -8.68
C PHE A 163 11.46 -6.23 -10.12
N ASN A 164 10.36 -5.61 -10.44
CA ASN A 164 10.03 -5.13 -11.78
C ASN A 164 9.45 -3.71 -11.73
N SER A 165 9.72 -2.92 -12.76
CA SER A 165 9.04 -1.65 -12.95
C SER A 165 7.70 -1.84 -13.65
N PHE A 166 6.72 -0.96 -13.37
CA PHE A 166 5.41 -0.99 -14.04
C PHE A 166 5.54 -1.08 -15.57
N ASP A 167 6.29 -0.16 -16.17
CA ASP A 167 6.40 -0.06 -17.63
C ASP A 167 6.97 -1.32 -18.27
N THR A 168 8.10 -1.81 -17.74
CA THR A 168 8.76 -2.99 -18.29
C THR A 168 7.92 -4.24 -18.09
N PHE A 169 7.36 -4.39 -16.90
CA PHE A 169 6.57 -5.56 -16.55
C PHE A 169 5.29 -5.68 -17.39
N THR A 170 4.53 -4.60 -17.48
CA THR A 170 3.25 -4.61 -18.21
C THR A 170 3.43 -4.74 -19.73
N LYS A 171 4.51 -4.16 -20.29
CA LYS A 171 4.86 -4.38 -21.70
C LYS A 171 5.19 -5.85 -21.99
N ASN A 172 5.94 -6.51 -21.10
CA ASN A 172 6.24 -7.93 -21.24
C ASN A 172 4.98 -8.78 -21.08
N LEU A 173 4.15 -8.45 -20.09
CA LEU A 173 2.91 -9.16 -19.80
C LEU A 173 1.90 -9.11 -20.96
N ALA A 174 1.85 -7.98 -21.67
CA ALA A 174 0.97 -7.79 -22.83
C ALA A 174 1.27 -8.77 -23.99
N ASN A 175 2.50 -9.30 -24.05
CA ASN A 175 2.93 -10.26 -25.06
C ASN A 175 2.84 -11.73 -24.59
N GLU A 176 2.41 -11.97 -23.34
CA GLU A 176 2.29 -13.33 -22.80
C GLU A 176 0.84 -13.86 -22.94
N SER A 177 0.70 -15.16 -23.20
CA SER A 177 -0.61 -15.82 -23.17
C SER A 177 -1.08 -16.03 -21.73
N ASP A 178 -2.40 -16.20 -21.54
CA ASP A 178 -2.98 -16.43 -20.22
C ASP A 178 -2.41 -17.68 -19.53
N GLU A 179 -2.16 -18.76 -20.29
CA GLU A 179 -1.58 -20.00 -19.77
C GLU A 179 -0.15 -19.74 -19.25
N ASN A 180 0.65 -18.95 -19.97
CA ASN A 180 1.99 -18.58 -19.54
C ASN A 180 1.97 -17.72 -18.30
N ILE A 181 1.04 -16.77 -18.21
CA ILE A 181 0.85 -15.93 -17.02
C ILE A 181 0.51 -16.81 -15.81
N ILE A 182 -0.46 -17.70 -15.93
CA ILE A 182 -0.87 -18.63 -14.87
C ILE A 182 0.32 -19.48 -14.43
N LYS A 183 1.03 -20.10 -15.38
CA LYS A 183 2.18 -20.96 -15.09
C LYS A 183 3.31 -20.24 -14.36
N LYS A 184 3.62 -19.02 -14.78
CA LYS A 184 4.77 -18.24 -14.30
C LYS A 184 4.53 -17.52 -12.98
N TYR A 185 3.31 -17.02 -12.77
CA TYR A 185 3.01 -16.11 -11.67
C TYR A 185 2.07 -16.68 -10.59
N SER A 186 1.46 -17.86 -10.80
CA SER A 186 0.70 -18.53 -9.73
C SER A 186 1.61 -19.08 -8.63
N ASN A 187 1.04 -19.29 -7.45
CA ASN A 187 1.73 -19.71 -6.22
C ASN A 187 2.83 -18.70 -5.81
N ARG A 188 2.54 -17.41 -5.87
CA ARG A 188 3.46 -16.34 -5.48
C ARG A 188 2.78 -15.34 -4.56
N VAL A 189 3.59 -14.58 -3.84
CA VAL A 189 3.13 -13.33 -3.26
C VAL A 189 3.37 -12.22 -4.28
N ILE A 190 2.36 -11.40 -4.55
CA ILE A 190 2.42 -10.28 -5.48
C ILE A 190 2.29 -9.00 -4.69
N VAL A 191 3.32 -8.18 -4.70
CA VAL A 191 3.38 -6.88 -4.04
C VAL A 191 3.37 -5.79 -5.10
N ILE A 192 2.41 -4.88 -5.03
CA ILE A 192 2.33 -3.72 -5.93
C ILE A 192 2.46 -2.45 -5.08
N ASP A 193 3.59 -1.78 -5.23
CA ASP A 193 3.86 -0.54 -4.52
C ASP A 193 3.43 0.67 -5.35
N GLU A 194 2.95 1.71 -4.64
CA GLU A 194 2.40 2.92 -5.26
C GLU A 194 1.29 2.63 -6.28
N VAL A 195 0.34 1.78 -5.89
CA VAL A 195 -0.75 1.28 -6.75
C VAL A 195 -1.60 2.41 -7.36
N HIS A 196 -1.61 3.60 -6.77
CA HIS A 196 -2.28 4.79 -7.31
C HIS A 196 -1.73 5.23 -8.69
N ASN A 197 -0.62 4.65 -9.17
CA ASN A 197 -0.15 4.89 -10.55
C ASN A 197 -0.90 4.05 -11.59
N LEU A 198 -1.72 3.09 -11.17
CA LEU A 198 -2.57 2.29 -12.05
C LEU A 198 -3.94 2.96 -12.17
N ARG A 199 -4.11 3.80 -13.19
CA ARG A 199 -5.30 4.64 -13.37
C ARG A 199 -6.09 4.27 -14.59
N LEU A 200 -7.41 4.22 -14.47
CA LEU A 200 -8.32 4.03 -15.59
C LEU A 200 -8.65 5.34 -16.33
N HIS A 201 -8.56 6.48 -15.66
CA HIS A 201 -8.90 7.80 -16.22
C HIS A 201 -7.67 8.68 -16.46
N GLY A 202 -6.48 8.10 -16.38
CA GLY A 202 -5.23 8.76 -16.71
C GLY A 202 -4.90 8.77 -18.21
N LYS A 203 -3.63 8.84 -18.52
CA LYS A 203 -3.13 8.72 -19.89
C LYS A 203 -3.39 7.31 -20.43
N LYS A 204 -3.42 7.17 -21.76
CA LYS A 204 -3.65 5.88 -22.43
C LYS A 204 -2.69 4.76 -21.97
N GLU A 205 -1.47 5.14 -21.66
CA GLU A 205 -0.44 4.23 -21.15
C GLU A 205 -0.77 3.71 -19.75
N GLU A 206 -1.28 4.57 -18.87
CA GLU A 206 -1.69 4.21 -17.50
C GLU A 206 -2.87 3.25 -17.52
N HIS A 207 -3.84 3.50 -18.41
CA HIS A 207 -4.97 2.62 -18.62
C HIS A 207 -4.52 1.22 -19.10
N LYS A 208 -3.60 1.14 -20.06
CA LYS A 208 -3.04 -0.14 -20.52
C LYS A 208 -2.27 -0.87 -19.40
N MET A 209 -1.53 -0.15 -18.58
CA MET A 209 -0.85 -0.74 -17.42
C MET A 209 -1.85 -1.34 -16.44
N TYR A 210 -2.93 -0.59 -16.13
CA TYR A 210 -4.01 -1.08 -15.29
C TYR A 210 -4.61 -2.37 -15.83
N GLU A 211 -5.00 -2.40 -17.12
CA GLU A 211 -5.60 -3.58 -17.74
C GLU A 211 -4.72 -4.82 -17.63
N GLN A 212 -3.40 -4.68 -17.85
CA GLN A 212 -2.49 -5.81 -17.74
C GLN A 212 -2.32 -6.30 -16.29
N ILE A 213 -2.25 -5.40 -15.33
CA ILE A 213 -2.16 -5.77 -13.91
C ILE A 213 -3.47 -6.39 -13.44
N HIS A 214 -4.62 -5.84 -13.81
CA HIS A 214 -5.93 -6.42 -13.53
C HIS A 214 -6.04 -7.85 -14.10
N ARG A 215 -5.66 -8.03 -15.37
CA ARG A 215 -5.60 -9.34 -16.02
C ARG A 215 -4.72 -10.32 -15.25
N LEU A 216 -3.51 -9.93 -14.87
CA LEU A 216 -2.59 -10.75 -14.06
C LEU A 216 -3.27 -11.20 -12.76
N LEU A 217 -3.75 -10.24 -11.97
CA LEU A 217 -4.25 -10.51 -10.62
C LEU A 217 -5.50 -11.38 -10.59
N HIS A 218 -6.28 -11.44 -11.70
CA HIS A 218 -7.46 -12.28 -11.81
C HIS A 218 -7.22 -13.63 -12.52
N LEU A 219 -6.08 -13.77 -13.22
CA LEU A 219 -5.69 -15.05 -13.82
C LEU A 219 -4.92 -15.96 -12.86
N VAL A 220 -4.05 -15.39 -12.03
CA VAL A 220 -3.17 -16.16 -11.15
C VAL A 220 -3.94 -16.87 -10.04
N LYS A 221 -3.46 -18.07 -9.68
CA LYS A 221 -4.07 -18.94 -8.67
C LYS A 221 -3.16 -19.10 -7.46
N ASN A 222 -3.76 -19.26 -6.29
CA ASN A 222 -3.05 -19.46 -5.02
C ASN A 222 -1.96 -18.38 -4.79
N CYS A 223 -2.38 -17.12 -4.82
CA CYS A 223 -1.50 -15.96 -4.63
C CYS A 223 -1.95 -15.13 -3.44
N LYS A 224 -1.01 -14.57 -2.69
CA LYS A 224 -1.28 -13.44 -1.80
C LYS A 224 -1.03 -12.14 -2.56
N LYS A 225 -1.90 -11.16 -2.44
CA LYS A 225 -1.85 -9.88 -3.18
C LYS A 225 -1.77 -8.73 -2.18
N ILE A 226 -0.70 -7.97 -2.22
CA ILE A 226 -0.47 -6.83 -1.33
C ILE A 226 -0.35 -5.58 -2.20
N LEU A 227 -1.35 -4.72 -2.12
CA LEU A 227 -1.35 -3.41 -2.77
C LEU A 227 -0.93 -2.36 -1.74
N MET A 228 -0.08 -1.42 -2.13
CA MET A 228 0.39 -0.36 -1.23
C MET A 228 0.19 1.02 -1.84
N SER A 229 -0.34 1.95 -1.06
CA SER A 229 -0.38 3.38 -1.39
C SER A 229 -0.52 4.23 -0.12
N GLY A 230 0.14 5.37 -0.07
CA GLY A 230 -0.15 6.42 0.92
C GLY A 230 -1.37 7.26 0.53
N THR A 231 -1.68 7.32 -0.76
CA THR A 231 -2.73 8.16 -1.37
C THR A 231 -3.50 7.35 -2.40
N PRO A 232 -4.38 6.41 -2.00
CA PRO A 232 -5.10 5.54 -2.93
C PRO A 232 -6.10 6.29 -3.82
N MET A 233 -6.51 7.48 -3.37
CA MET A 233 -7.32 8.45 -4.10
C MET A 233 -6.50 9.74 -4.19
N LYS A 234 -5.88 9.99 -5.34
CA LYS A 234 -4.99 11.13 -5.52
C LYS A 234 -5.76 12.36 -5.97
N ASP A 235 -6.57 12.21 -7.00
CA ASP A 235 -7.26 13.31 -7.66
C ASP A 235 -8.78 13.24 -7.40
N GLU A 236 -9.37 12.06 -7.48
CA GLU A 236 -10.81 11.88 -7.35
C GLU A 236 -11.20 10.64 -6.52
N PRO A 237 -12.34 10.70 -5.78
CA PRO A 237 -12.80 9.56 -4.97
C PRO A 237 -13.10 8.29 -5.77
N LEU A 238 -13.43 8.43 -7.07
CA LEU A 238 -13.70 7.28 -7.95
C LEU A 238 -12.48 6.36 -8.18
N GLU A 239 -11.28 6.85 -7.90
CA GLU A 239 -10.05 6.07 -8.04
C GLU A 239 -10.03 4.83 -7.13
N ILE A 240 -10.70 4.92 -5.96
CA ILE A 240 -10.78 3.78 -5.03
C ILE A 240 -11.43 2.56 -5.67
N ALA A 241 -12.40 2.75 -6.55
CA ALA A 241 -13.07 1.64 -7.24
C ALA A 241 -12.09 0.86 -8.12
N SER A 242 -11.27 1.56 -8.90
CA SER A 242 -10.27 0.91 -9.75
C SER A 242 -9.20 0.19 -8.93
N VAL A 243 -8.73 0.79 -7.84
CA VAL A 243 -7.74 0.16 -6.95
C VAL A 243 -8.33 -1.09 -6.28
N MET A 244 -9.55 -1.01 -5.76
CA MET A 244 -10.21 -2.16 -5.13
C MET A 244 -10.51 -3.28 -6.12
N ASN A 245 -10.86 -2.97 -7.36
CA ASN A 245 -11.12 -3.95 -8.41
C ASN A 245 -9.88 -4.80 -8.79
N LEU A 246 -8.68 -4.37 -8.42
CA LEU A 246 -7.49 -5.21 -8.56
C LEU A 246 -7.49 -6.44 -7.62
N ILE A 247 -8.22 -6.37 -6.50
CA ILE A 247 -8.28 -7.43 -5.49
C ILE A 247 -9.68 -7.97 -5.22
N LEU A 248 -10.72 -7.28 -5.64
CA LEU A 248 -12.10 -7.79 -5.56
C LEU A 248 -12.31 -8.91 -6.58
N PRO A 249 -13.08 -9.97 -6.23
CA PRO A 249 -13.52 -10.96 -7.19
C PRO A 249 -14.22 -10.32 -8.40
N LEU A 250 -14.13 -10.96 -9.58
CA LEU A 250 -14.71 -10.39 -10.82
C LEU A 250 -16.22 -10.15 -10.75
N ASP A 251 -16.95 -10.96 -10.01
CA ASP A 251 -18.38 -10.85 -9.77
C ASP A 251 -18.76 -9.84 -8.67
N GLU A 252 -17.76 -9.34 -7.94
CA GLU A 252 -17.93 -8.36 -6.85
C GLU A 252 -17.39 -6.96 -7.18
N GLN A 253 -16.95 -6.72 -8.39
CA GLN A 253 -16.28 -5.47 -8.75
C GLN A 253 -17.19 -4.26 -8.60
N LEU A 254 -16.57 -3.15 -8.19
CA LEU A 254 -17.22 -1.84 -8.15
C LEU A 254 -17.33 -1.26 -9.57
N PRO A 255 -18.40 -0.54 -9.87
CA PRO A 255 -18.44 0.24 -11.10
C PRO A 255 -17.31 1.27 -11.09
N VAL A 256 -16.75 1.55 -12.27
CA VAL A 256 -15.58 2.45 -12.38
C VAL A 256 -15.95 3.77 -13.07
N LEU A 257 -15.06 4.74 -12.94
CA LEU A 257 -15.18 6.04 -13.61
C LEU A 257 -16.50 6.77 -13.26
N ARG A 258 -17.13 7.37 -14.25
CA ARG A 258 -18.36 8.15 -14.04
C ARG A 258 -19.50 7.35 -13.43
N VAL A 259 -19.57 6.04 -13.71
CA VAL A 259 -20.61 5.16 -13.16
C VAL A 259 -20.50 5.07 -11.65
N PHE A 260 -19.27 4.97 -11.09
CA PHE A 260 -19.06 5.00 -9.64
C PHE A 260 -19.58 6.30 -9.02
N ASN A 261 -19.23 7.45 -9.60
CA ASN A 261 -19.72 8.74 -9.10
C ASN A 261 -21.25 8.81 -9.15
N GLN A 262 -21.87 8.39 -10.25
CA GLN A 262 -23.33 8.40 -10.40
C GLN A 262 -24.04 7.48 -9.38
N GLU A 263 -23.47 6.34 -9.07
CA GLU A 263 -24.11 5.36 -8.19
C GLU A 263 -23.83 5.59 -6.70
N PHE A 264 -22.61 5.96 -6.36
CA PHE A 264 -22.14 6.00 -4.99
C PHE A 264 -22.02 7.39 -4.38
N LEU A 265 -21.81 8.43 -5.20
CA LEU A 265 -21.48 9.76 -4.72
C LEU A 265 -22.56 10.80 -5.04
N THR A 266 -22.64 11.81 -4.17
CA THR A 266 -23.27 13.10 -4.45
C THR A 266 -22.21 14.16 -4.31
N GLU A 267 -22.17 15.11 -5.23
CA GLU A 267 -21.29 16.26 -5.21
C GLU A 267 -22.09 17.50 -4.84
N LYS A 268 -21.63 18.23 -3.84
CA LYS A 268 -22.17 19.53 -3.45
C LYS A 268 -21.01 20.42 -3.02
N ASP A 269 -20.91 21.59 -3.65
CA ASP A 269 -19.87 22.60 -3.33
C ASP A 269 -18.43 21.99 -3.39
N GLU A 270 -18.15 21.21 -4.43
CA GLU A 270 -16.88 20.47 -4.62
C GLU A 270 -16.58 19.41 -3.55
N ILE A 271 -17.54 19.12 -2.68
CA ILE A 271 -17.42 18.09 -1.65
C ILE A 271 -18.17 16.83 -2.10
N PHE A 272 -17.45 15.72 -2.18
CA PHE A 272 -18.03 14.41 -2.45
C PHE A 272 -18.51 13.75 -1.17
N ASN A 273 -19.76 13.30 -1.17
CA ASN A 273 -20.36 12.53 -0.09
C ASN A 273 -20.94 11.24 -0.64
N ILE A 274 -20.99 10.20 0.18
CA ILE A 274 -21.65 8.94 -0.21
C ILE A 274 -23.17 9.20 -0.30
N LYS A 275 -23.78 8.76 -1.38
CA LYS A 275 -25.14 9.08 -1.79
C LYS A 275 -26.21 8.77 -0.74
N ASN A 276 -26.09 7.62 -0.08
CA ASN A 276 -27.01 7.21 0.99
C ASN A 276 -26.42 6.06 1.84
N GLU A 277 -27.10 5.71 2.93
CA GLU A 277 -26.63 4.66 3.85
C GLU A 277 -26.62 3.24 3.22
N ALA A 278 -27.44 2.97 2.20
CA ALA A 278 -27.39 1.69 1.49
C ALA A 278 -26.09 1.57 0.68
N LYS A 279 -25.74 2.60 -0.08
CA LYS A 279 -24.47 2.65 -0.83
C LYS A 279 -23.24 2.69 0.07
N LYS A 280 -23.35 3.31 1.22
CA LYS A 280 -22.31 3.29 2.25
C LYS A 280 -22.08 1.88 2.80
N ARG A 281 -23.15 1.13 3.07
CA ARG A 281 -23.06 -0.27 3.51
C ARG A 281 -22.47 -1.16 2.42
N GLU A 282 -22.91 -0.99 1.18
CA GLU A 282 -22.40 -1.72 0.02
C GLU A 282 -20.88 -1.49 -0.15
N LEU A 283 -20.42 -0.24 -0.14
CA LEU A 283 -19.00 0.09 -0.25
C LEU A 283 -18.20 -0.45 0.94
N LYS A 284 -18.72 -0.30 2.17
CA LYS A 284 -18.09 -0.87 3.36
C LYS A 284 -17.90 -2.39 3.24
N ALA A 285 -18.89 -3.12 2.78
CA ALA A 285 -18.80 -4.56 2.60
C ALA A 285 -17.68 -4.96 1.62
N LYS A 286 -17.47 -4.16 0.55
CA LYS A 286 -16.38 -4.39 -0.41
C LYS A 286 -14.99 -4.07 0.17
N LEU A 287 -14.90 -3.12 1.08
CA LEU A 287 -13.64 -2.71 1.72
C LEU A 287 -13.29 -3.55 2.97
N TYR A 288 -14.28 -4.15 3.60
CA TYR A 288 -14.13 -4.82 4.89
C TYR A 288 -13.14 -5.99 4.80
N GLY A 289 -12.16 -6.03 5.71
CA GLY A 289 -11.11 -7.04 5.74
C GLY A 289 -10.14 -7.02 4.56
N ARG A 290 -10.30 -6.06 3.63
CA ARG A 290 -9.45 -5.91 2.44
C ARG A 290 -8.61 -4.63 2.46
N VAL A 291 -8.82 -3.76 3.45
CA VAL A 291 -8.09 -2.49 3.59
C VAL A 291 -7.53 -2.38 4.99
N SER A 292 -6.22 -2.20 5.08
CA SER A 292 -5.54 -1.76 6.31
C SER A 292 -5.26 -0.27 6.19
N TYR A 293 -5.84 0.51 7.10
CA TYR A 293 -5.70 1.95 7.13
C TYR A 293 -4.93 2.38 8.38
N LEU A 294 -3.83 3.08 8.19
CA LEU A 294 -3.01 3.59 9.28
C LEU A 294 -2.59 5.04 8.98
N ARG A 295 -3.00 5.95 9.86
CA ARG A 295 -2.48 7.32 9.89
C ARG A 295 -1.19 7.39 10.69
N THR A 296 -0.42 8.43 10.45
CA THR A 296 0.73 8.76 11.29
C THR A 296 0.29 8.82 12.75
N MET A 297 0.97 8.08 13.61
CA MET A 297 0.75 8.18 15.05
C MET A 297 0.98 9.63 15.49
N PRO A 298 0.23 10.15 16.47
CA PRO A 298 0.49 11.46 17.01
C PRO A 298 1.97 11.56 17.37
N SER A 299 2.72 12.41 16.67
CA SER A 299 4.10 12.66 17.03
C SER A 299 4.14 13.50 18.30
N ASP A 300 5.18 13.35 19.11
CA ASP A 300 5.44 14.25 20.25
C ASP A 300 5.83 15.67 19.77
N VAL A 301 5.83 15.90 18.47
CA VAL A 301 6.10 17.18 17.83
C VAL A 301 4.79 17.96 17.74
N GLU A 302 4.70 19.03 18.50
CA GLU A 302 3.59 19.97 18.41
C GLU A 302 3.74 20.80 17.12
N ASN A 303 2.72 20.80 16.29
CA ASN A 303 2.66 21.66 15.12
C ASN A 303 2.17 23.05 15.56
N ILE A 304 3.07 24.01 15.58
CA ILE A 304 2.72 25.42 15.83
C ILE A 304 2.48 26.08 14.48
N TYR A 305 1.22 26.40 14.20
CA TYR A 305 0.86 27.14 12.99
C TYR A 305 1.11 28.63 13.26
N MET A 306 2.03 29.19 12.52
CA MET A 306 2.39 30.62 12.58
C MET A 306 1.79 31.35 11.39
N GLY A 307 1.38 32.59 11.59
CA GLY A 307 0.87 33.45 10.54
C GLY A 307 -0.51 34.01 10.85
N GLU A 308 -1.02 34.80 9.92
CA GLU A 308 -2.32 35.46 10.05
C GLU A 308 -3.32 34.89 9.03
N LYS A 309 -4.59 34.79 9.42
CA LYS A 309 -5.66 34.41 8.51
C LYS A 309 -5.98 35.53 7.54
N VAL A 310 -5.73 35.30 6.27
CA VAL A 310 -5.98 36.28 5.21
C VAL A 310 -7.27 35.92 4.47
N SER A 311 -8.19 36.87 4.37
CA SER A 311 -9.36 36.73 3.51
C SER A 311 -8.95 36.85 2.02
N PRO A 312 -9.35 35.91 1.12
CA PRO A 312 -10.40 34.90 1.31
C PRO A 312 -9.89 33.53 1.82
N LEU A 313 -8.61 33.37 2.12
CA LEU A 313 -8.02 32.10 2.56
C LEU A 313 -8.41 31.80 4.02
N LYS A 314 -9.59 31.21 4.22
CA LYS A 314 -10.13 30.93 5.55
C LYS A 314 -9.48 29.74 6.27
N ILE A 315 -8.73 28.90 5.56
CA ILE A 315 -8.24 27.60 6.05
C ILE A 315 -6.76 27.65 6.41
N PHE A 316 -5.99 28.52 5.76
CA PHE A 316 -4.55 28.59 5.94
C PHE A 316 -4.13 29.87 6.63
N ASP A 317 -3.18 29.75 7.56
CA ASP A 317 -2.47 30.89 8.10
C ASP A 317 -1.34 31.25 7.13
N VAL A 318 -1.17 32.54 6.83
CA VAL A 318 -0.16 33.03 5.91
C VAL A 318 0.99 33.64 6.69
N VAL A 319 2.19 33.13 6.47
CA VAL A 319 3.41 33.73 7.00
C VAL A 319 4.01 34.62 5.90
N PRO A 320 4.04 35.94 6.06
CA PRO A 320 4.67 36.81 5.07
C PRO A 320 6.17 36.53 5.01
N SER A 321 6.66 36.23 3.83
CA SER A 321 8.09 36.11 3.56
C SER A 321 8.58 37.29 2.70
N VAL A 322 9.47 38.10 3.25
CA VAL A 322 10.02 39.24 2.54
C VAL A 322 11.06 38.73 1.56
N MET A 323 10.87 39.05 0.28
CA MET A 323 11.86 38.72 -0.75
C MET A 323 13.11 39.59 -0.56
N ILE A 324 14.27 38.96 -0.60
CA ILE A 324 15.53 39.68 -0.71
C ILE A 324 15.66 40.36 -2.10
N GLU A 325 16.42 41.43 -2.18
CA GLU A 325 16.51 42.30 -3.37
C GLU A 325 16.69 41.57 -4.71
N PRO A 326 17.60 40.56 -4.86
CA PRO A 326 17.69 39.76 -6.09
C PRO A 326 16.44 38.96 -6.44
N GLN A 327 15.73 38.43 -5.42
CA GLN A 327 14.49 37.68 -5.61
C GLN A 327 13.36 38.61 -6.06
N LEU A 328 13.26 39.80 -5.45
CA LEU A 328 12.26 40.79 -5.78
C LEU A 328 12.43 41.31 -7.22
N ILE A 329 13.67 41.52 -7.68
CA ILE A 329 13.95 41.94 -9.05
C ILE A 329 13.54 40.86 -10.04
N SER A 330 13.93 39.60 -9.76
CA SER A 330 13.55 38.45 -10.60
C SER A 330 12.04 38.26 -10.68
N TYR A 331 11.35 38.39 -9.54
CA TYR A 331 9.89 38.29 -9.48
C TYR A 331 9.22 39.41 -10.29
N LYS A 332 9.64 40.67 -10.13
CA LYS A 332 9.09 41.82 -10.88
C LYS A 332 9.27 41.61 -12.38
N THR A 333 10.47 41.20 -12.81
CA THR A 333 10.76 40.96 -14.24
C THR A 333 9.88 39.81 -14.80
N ALA A 334 9.64 38.74 -14.02
CA ALA A 334 8.76 37.66 -14.41
C ALA A 334 7.32 38.13 -14.49
N TYR A 335 6.84 38.85 -13.47
CA TYR A 335 5.49 39.37 -13.40
C TYR A 335 5.16 40.35 -14.56
N GLU A 336 6.11 41.23 -14.93
CA GLU A 336 5.96 42.13 -16.08
C GLU A 336 5.80 41.31 -17.40
N LYS A 337 6.63 40.28 -17.58
CA LYS A 337 6.50 39.39 -18.77
C LYS A 337 5.18 38.64 -18.80
N ASP A 338 4.70 38.12 -17.67
CA ASP A 338 3.42 37.39 -17.60
C ASP A 338 2.20 38.31 -17.84
N THR A 339 2.34 39.62 -17.54
CA THR A 339 1.29 40.62 -17.82
C THR A 339 1.29 41.09 -19.28
N GLU A 340 2.43 41.04 -19.95
CA GLU A 340 2.54 41.41 -21.38
C GLU A 340 2.16 40.25 -22.29
N GLU A 341 2.41 38.98 -21.88
CA GLU A 341 2.00 37.76 -22.58
C GLU A 341 1.30 36.80 -21.58
N PRO A 342 -0.04 36.85 -21.41
CA PRO A 342 -0.71 36.04 -20.43
C PRO A 342 -0.71 34.56 -20.83
N ASN A 343 0.36 33.87 -20.54
CA ASN A 343 0.45 32.42 -20.49
C ASN A 343 0.44 31.99 -19.03
N ILE A 344 -0.63 31.40 -18.62
CA ILE A 344 -1.08 31.14 -17.24
C ILE A 344 -0.10 30.30 -16.38
N TYR A 345 1.08 29.90 -16.86
CA TYR A 345 1.93 28.92 -16.14
C TYR A 345 3.43 29.15 -16.21
N THR A 346 3.89 30.30 -16.64
CA THR A 346 5.31 30.41 -16.94
C THR A 346 5.99 31.34 -16.02
N ASN A 347 6.39 31.64 -15.17
CA ASN A 347 7.44 32.49 -14.55
C ASN A 347 7.10 33.20 -13.21
N SER A 348 5.90 33.07 -12.66
CA SER A 348 5.60 33.68 -11.34
C SER A 348 5.77 32.74 -10.15
#